data_e162df98e4ee44f9cfe83549afc109c3
#
_entry.id   e162df98e4ee44f9cfe83549afc109c3
#
_cell.length_a   1.000
_cell.length_b   1.000
_cell.length_c   1.000
_cell.angle_alpha   90.00
_cell.angle_beta   90.00
_cell.angle_gamma   90.00
#
_symmetry.space_group_name_H-M   'P 1'
#
loop_
_entity.id
_entity.type
_entity.pdbx_description
1 polymer ?
#
loop_
_entity_poly.entity_id
_entity_poly.type
_entity_poly.pdbx_seq_one_letter_code
_entity_poly.pdbx_strand_id
1 'polypeptide(L)'
;MSNLDQLSPFMFRRGSRAAGFAVALLCVFTAMPTQPAQAQTFSVIHPFTGGNDGRNPLAGLTMDRAGDFYGTTSDGGVTGEGVVFKMTHKNGGWLLSPLYNTFGDSDSGEFPESAVTIGPNGSLYGTTISGGTGSTDAGTLFNLTPPARAQRNVIAPWTLTVLHDFGPPGGSDGALPAYSVLVFDSAGNIYGTTSWGGGNGCGGNGCGTVFKLTPTEGDWTETILYTFTGGSNGFSPEGGVIFDSAGNLYGTASSGGMYNCGTVFKLTPTGSGWVETTLHLFLGDGVGDGCIPVSGLIFDGSGNLYGTTYRGGVLGGDNGAGTVFELVPQPDGSWTLKVLWAFTSGFANGGPLGRVTMDTAGNLYGSTSSGGAYGLGAVFELTPSSGGWAYTSLHDFIGNPDGEIPMGNVLLDANGNLYGTAEGGGQYDSGVVWEITP
;
A
#
# COMPACT_ATOMS: atom_id res chain seq x y z
N MET A 1 -86.45 11.35 -2.53
CA MET A 1 -87.11 12.36 -3.38
C MET A 1 -86.19 12.56 -4.53
N SER A 2 -86.36 11.84 -5.60
CA SER A 2 -87.07 12.21 -6.85
C SER A 2 -86.25 13.17 -7.68
N ASN A 3 -85.90 12.99 -8.89
CA ASN A 3 -86.38 12.25 -10.08
C ASN A 3 -85.42 12.69 -11.20
N LEU A 4 -84.96 11.78 -12.06
CA LEU A 4 -85.53 11.49 -13.38
C LEU A 4 -85.54 12.71 -14.31
N ASP A 5 -85.01 12.67 -15.39
CA ASP A 5 -85.17 12.08 -16.73
C ASP A 5 -84.74 13.16 -17.75
N GLN A 6 -84.30 12.89 -18.85
CA GLN A 6 -84.52 12.17 -20.05
C GLN A 6 -83.92 12.88 -21.30
N LEU A 7 -83.45 12.06 -22.17
CA LEU A 7 -83.68 12.02 -23.63
C LEU A 7 -82.79 12.85 -24.59
N SER A 8 -82.13 12.03 -25.42
CA SER A 8 -81.54 12.30 -26.74
C SER A 8 -82.58 12.86 -27.75
N PRO A 9 -82.33 13.11 -29.07
CA PRO A 9 -81.35 12.46 -29.97
C PRO A 9 -80.86 13.34 -31.16
N PHE A 10 -79.98 12.70 -32.00
CA PHE A 10 -79.70 12.89 -33.44
C PHE A 10 -79.01 14.16 -33.97
N MET A 11 -77.91 14.03 -34.68
CA MET A 11 -77.83 13.89 -36.14
C MET A 11 -76.38 13.76 -36.63
N PHE A 12 -76.23 12.88 -37.61
CA PHE A 12 -75.11 12.64 -38.51
C PHE A 12 -74.47 13.91 -39.10
N ARG A 13 -73.14 13.91 -39.25
CA ARG A 13 -72.48 14.26 -40.52
C ARG A 13 -71.08 13.62 -40.69
N ARG A 14 -70.91 13.17 -41.92
CA ARG A 14 -69.76 12.47 -42.51
C ARG A 14 -68.43 13.27 -42.50
N GLY A 15 -67.37 12.58 -42.33
CA GLY A 15 -66.26 12.59 -43.28
C GLY A 15 -65.00 13.39 -42.93
N SER A 16 -63.92 12.69 -42.52
CA SER A 16 -62.64 12.76 -43.28
C SER A 16 -61.67 11.73 -42.68
N ARG A 17 -61.12 10.94 -43.58
CA ARG A 17 -60.02 9.96 -43.28
C ARG A 17 -58.78 10.71 -42.91
N ALA A 18 -58.28 10.55 -41.68
CA ALA A 18 -56.90 10.85 -41.32
C ALA A 18 -56.21 9.53 -41.02
N ALA A 19 -55.27 9.15 -41.88
CA ALA A 19 -54.40 8.00 -41.70
C ALA A 19 -53.46 8.26 -40.49
N GLY A 20 -53.70 7.56 -39.41
CA GLY A 20 -52.82 7.57 -38.26
C GLY A 20 -51.61 6.68 -38.56
N PHE A 21 -50.44 7.28 -38.76
CA PHE A 21 -49.16 6.56 -38.73
C PHE A 21 -48.90 6.16 -37.26
N ALA A 22 -49.08 4.87 -36.97
CA ALA A 22 -48.55 4.30 -35.73
C ALA A 22 -47.03 4.09 -35.90
N VAL A 23 -46.25 5.00 -35.31
CA VAL A 23 -44.80 4.77 -35.15
C VAL A 23 -44.62 3.74 -34.05
N ALA A 24 -44.40 2.49 -34.43
CA ALA A 24 -43.92 1.46 -33.51
C ALA A 24 -42.47 1.77 -33.13
N LEU A 25 -42.26 2.30 -31.92
CA LEU A 25 -40.92 2.44 -31.33
C LEU A 25 -40.39 1.05 -31.00
N LEU A 26 -39.60 0.48 -31.93
CA LEU A 26 -38.89 -0.78 -31.70
C LEU A 26 -37.73 -0.48 -30.72
N CYS A 27 -37.92 -0.70 -29.42
CA CYS A 27 -36.86 -0.73 -28.45
C CYS A 27 -36.01 -1.97 -28.72
N VAL A 28 -34.94 -1.79 -29.50
CA VAL A 28 -33.88 -2.80 -29.61
C VAL A 28 -33.15 -2.79 -28.28
N PHE A 29 -33.51 -3.67 -27.36
CA PHE A 29 -32.65 -4.05 -26.24
C PHE A 29 -31.48 -4.83 -26.84
N THR A 30 -30.38 -4.15 -27.07
CA THR A 30 -29.11 -4.86 -27.22
C THR A 30 -28.81 -5.48 -25.87
N ALA A 31 -29.10 -6.76 -25.72
CA ALA A 31 -28.55 -7.55 -24.64
C ALA A 31 -27.02 -7.44 -24.76
N MET A 32 -26.39 -6.62 -23.93
CA MET A 32 -24.96 -6.71 -23.73
C MET A 32 -24.72 -8.15 -23.25
N PRO A 33 -23.81 -8.90 -23.86
CA PRO A 33 -23.43 -10.18 -23.32
C PRO A 33 -22.89 -9.90 -21.91
N THR A 34 -23.61 -10.35 -20.90
CA THR A 34 -23.06 -10.49 -19.56
C THR A 34 -21.95 -11.52 -19.71
N GLN A 35 -20.69 -11.08 -19.72
CA GLN A 35 -19.60 -12.03 -19.53
C GLN A 35 -19.93 -12.79 -18.23
N PRO A 36 -19.88 -14.14 -18.26
CA PRO A 36 -19.98 -14.88 -17.01
C PRO A 36 -18.89 -14.33 -16.10
N ALA A 37 -19.25 -13.97 -14.87
CA ALA A 37 -18.28 -13.65 -13.86
C ALA A 37 -17.30 -14.82 -13.80
N GLN A 38 -16.08 -14.60 -14.24
CA GLN A 38 -15.03 -15.59 -14.13
C GLN A 38 -14.82 -15.77 -12.64
N ALA A 39 -14.97 -17.01 -12.16
CA ALA A 39 -14.78 -17.26 -10.74
C ALA A 39 -13.31 -16.98 -10.41
N GLN A 40 -13.08 -15.99 -9.57
CA GLN A 40 -11.73 -15.67 -9.08
C GLN A 40 -11.13 -16.91 -8.42
N THR A 41 -9.87 -17.18 -8.73
CA THR A 41 -9.16 -18.33 -8.17
C THR A 41 -8.00 -17.83 -7.31
N PHE A 42 -8.06 -18.15 -6.02
CA PHE A 42 -6.94 -17.95 -5.11
C PHE A 42 -5.99 -19.15 -5.17
N SER A 43 -4.69 -18.89 -5.15
CA SER A 43 -3.66 -19.93 -5.04
C SER A 43 -2.46 -19.44 -4.21
N VAL A 44 -1.90 -20.36 -3.42
CA VAL A 44 -0.59 -20.16 -2.82
C VAL A 44 0.47 -20.51 -3.85
N ILE A 45 1.26 -19.54 -4.25
CA ILE A 45 2.31 -19.72 -5.25
C ILE A 45 3.68 -20.05 -4.64
N HIS A 46 3.87 -19.74 -3.35
CA HIS A 46 5.01 -20.21 -2.55
C HIS A 46 4.68 -20.21 -1.05
N PRO A 47 4.74 -21.35 -0.35
CA PRO A 47 4.74 -21.42 1.10
C PRO A 47 6.17 -21.36 1.62
N PHE A 48 6.50 -20.39 2.47
CA PHE A 48 7.83 -20.28 3.09
C PHE A 48 8.06 -21.42 4.10
N THR A 49 9.31 -21.91 4.16
CA THR A 49 9.66 -23.05 5.02
C THR A 49 10.29 -22.62 6.36
N GLY A 50 10.63 -21.34 6.53
CA GLY A 50 11.38 -20.84 7.67
C GLY A 50 12.88 -21.14 7.60
N GLY A 51 13.33 -21.77 6.52
CA GLY A 51 14.75 -22.07 6.25
C GLY A 51 15.42 -21.00 5.40
N ASN A 52 16.20 -21.45 4.41
CA ASN A 52 16.97 -20.58 3.51
C ASN A 52 16.10 -19.67 2.63
N ASP A 53 14.83 -19.98 2.46
CA ASP A 53 13.85 -19.18 1.72
C ASP A 53 13.20 -18.07 2.55
N GLY A 54 13.43 -18.07 3.88
CA GLY A 54 12.93 -17.08 4.82
C GLY A 54 11.59 -17.46 5.46
N ARG A 55 11.08 -16.56 6.30
CA ARG A 55 9.75 -16.59 6.91
C ARG A 55 9.28 -15.18 7.24
N ASN A 56 8.00 -15.02 7.55
CA ASN A 56 7.37 -13.76 7.88
C ASN A 56 7.58 -12.70 6.78
N PRO A 57 7.01 -12.89 5.58
CA PRO A 57 7.06 -11.91 4.51
C PRO A 57 6.08 -10.75 4.80
N LEU A 58 6.54 -9.76 5.58
CA LEU A 58 5.75 -8.60 6.03
C LEU A 58 5.47 -7.62 4.90
N ALA A 59 6.48 -7.39 4.05
CA ALA A 59 6.39 -6.45 2.96
C ALA A 59 5.65 -7.03 1.75
N GLY A 60 5.06 -6.16 0.94
CA GLY A 60 4.53 -6.53 -0.36
C GLY A 60 5.62 -6.84 -1.39
N LEU A 61 5.18 -7.23 -2.56
CA LEU A 61 6.05 -7.58 -3.68
C LEU A 61 6.34 -6.37 -4.58
N THR A 62 7.49 -6.41 -5.25
CA THR A 62 7.83 -5.51 -6.36
C THR A 62 8.03 -6.34 -7.62
N MET A 63 7.46 -5.91 -8.75
CA MET A 63 7.53 -6.61 -10.03
C MET A 63 8.44 -5.87 -11.01
N ASP A 64 9.29 -6.58 -11.71
CA ASP A 64 10.06 -6.03 -12.81
C ASP A 64 9.29 -6.11 -14.15
N ARG A 65 9.87 -5.55 -15.21
CA ARG A 65 9.26 -5.55 -16.55
C ARG A 65 9.14 -6.93 -17.19
N ALA A 66 9.85 -7.92 -16.66
CA ALA A 66 9.79 -9.31 -17.12
C ALA A 66 8.68 -10.12 -16.42
N GLY A 67 8.05 -9.52 -15.38
CA GLY A 67 7.06 -10.18 -14.55
C GLY A 67 7.67 -11.03 -13.43
N ASP A 68 8.95 -10.84 -13.13
CA ASP A 68 9.59 -11.46 -11.97
C ASP A 68 9.27 -10.63 -10.72
N PHE A 69 9.01 -11.30 -9.59
CA PHE A 69 8.76 -10.64 -8.32
C PHE A 69 9.98 -10.62 -7.43
N TYR A 70 10.08 -9.57 -6.63
CA TYR A 70 11.09 -9.40 -5.59
C TYR A 70 10.40 -9.06 -4.28
N GLY A 71 10.87 -9.63 -3.19
CA GLY A 71 10.33 -9.38 -1.86
C GLY A 71 11.36 -9.65 -0.77
N THR A 72 10.94 -9.41 0.46
CA THR A 72 11.73 -9.63 1.67
C THR A 72 10.96 -10.52 2.64
N THR A 73 11.69 -11.22 3.47
CA THR A 73 11.17 -11.84 4.71
C THR A 73 11.94 -11.26 5.89
N SER A 74 11.27 -10.96 6.99
CA SER A 74 11.93 -10.40 8.16
C SER A 74 12.82 -11.40 8.86
N ASP A 75 12.49 -12.67 8.77
CA ASP A 75 13.18 -13.75 9.47
C ASP A 75 13.58 -14.88 8.52
N GLY A 76 14.28 -15.89 9.07
CA GLY A 76 14.80 -17.02 8.30
C GLY A 76 16.08 -16.68 7.56
N GLY A 77 16.42 -17.46 6.55
CA GLY A 77 17.74 -17.39 5.93
C GLY A 77 18.81 -18.18 6.70
N VAL A 78 20.08 -18.01 6.35
CA VAL A 78 21.19 -18.75 6.97
C VAL A 78 21.44 -18.29 8.41
N THR A 79 21.26 -17.02 8.68
CA THR A 79 21.53 -16.39 9.98
C THR A 79 20.28 -16.26 10.85
N GLY A 80 19.09 -16.32 10.26
CA GLY A 80 17.83 -16.10 10.95
C GLY A 80 17.25 -14.70 10.77
N GLU A 81 18.00 -13.76 10.19
CA GLU A 81 17.73 -12.32 10.20
C GLU A 81 17.13 -11.80 8.88
N GLY A 82 16.54 -12.71 8.10
CA GLY A 82 15.77 -12.38 6.92
C GLY A 82 16.41 -12.72 5.58
N VAL A 83 15.61 -12.54 4.53
CA VAL A 83 15.97 -12.89 3.14
C VAL A 83 15.46 -11.83 2.18
N VAL A 84 16.26 -11.48 1.17
CA VAL A 84 15.77 -10.89 -0.07
C VAL A 84 15.64 -12.00 -1.10
N PHE A 85 14.46 -12.16 -1.67
CA PHE A 85 14.17 -13.22 -2.63
C PHE A 85 13.68 -12.69 -3.99
N LYS A 86 13.81 -13.55 -4.99
CA LYS A 86 13.21 -13.39 -6.31
C LYS A 86 12.30 -14.56 -6.61
N MET A 87 11.12 -14.29 -7.20
CA MET A 87 10.27 -15.30 -7.78
C MET A 87 10.19 -15.12 -9.29
N THR A 88 10.36 -16.21 -10.02
CA THR A 88 10.31 -16.22 -11.48
C THR A 88 9.28 -17.25 -11.95
N HIS A 89 8.40 -16.86 -12.86
CA HIS A 89 7.47 -17.82 -13.48
C HIS A 89 8.18 -18.67 -14.53
N LYS A 90 8.25 -19.97 -14.32
CA LYS A 90 8.99 -20.89 -15.19
C LYS A 90 8.28 -22.23 -15.32
N ASN A 91 8.14 -22.74 -16.56
CA ASN A 91 7.56 -24.05 -16.84
C ASN A 91 6.15 -24.26 -16.26
N GLY A 92 5.33 -23.19 -16.19
CA GLY A 92 3.96 -23.25 -15.67
C GLY A 92 3.85 -23.21 -14.14
N GLY A 93 4.89 -22.80 -13.44
CA GLY A 93 4.88 -22.60 -11.98
C GLY A 93 5.83 -21.50 -11.54
N TRP A 94 5.79 -21.17 -10.27
CA TRP A 94 6.64 -20.18 -9.65
C TRP A 94 7.86 -20.83 -8.97
N LEU A 95 9.03 -20.24 -9.16
CA LEU A 95 10.30 -20.66 -8.55
C LEU A 95 10.83 -19.50 -7.70
N LEU A 96 10.96 -19.72 -6.39
CA LEU A 96 11.64 -18.80 -5.50
C LEU A 96 13.15 -19.07 -5.51
N SER A 97 13.92 -18.01 -5.55
CA SER A 97 15.39 -18.01 -5.44
C SER A 97 15.80 -16.97 -4.42
N PRO A 98 16.41 -17.35 -3.28
CA PRO A 98 17.06 -16.39 -2.39
C PRO A 98 18.16 -15.66 -3.15
N LEU A 99 18.18 -14.33 -3.03
CA LEU A 99 19.20 -13.46 -3.62
C LEU A 99 20.27 -13.10 -2.58
N TYR A 100 19.81 -12.84 -1.35
CA TYR A 100 20.65 -12.58 -0.18
C TYR A 100 19.94 -13.13 1.06
N ASN A 101 20.65 -13.90 1.90
CA ASN A 101 20.07 -14.61 3.03
C ASN A 101 21.06 -14.73 4.22
N THR A 102 21.99 -13.80 4.32
CA THR A 102 23.02 -13.74 5.37
C THR A 102 23.01 -12.38 6.07
N PHE A 103 21.85 -11.77 6.26
CA PHE A 103 21.70 -10.60 7.14
C PHE A 103 22.13 -10.95 8.57
N GLY A 104 22.49 -9.95 9.38
CA GLY A 104 22.88 -10.17 10.78
C GLY A 104 24.40 -10.28 11.00
N ASP A 105 25.22 -10.10 9.96
CA ASP A 105 26.62 -9.72 10.18
C ASP A 105 26.67 -8.23 10.54
N SER A 106 27.78 -7.80 11.17
CA SER A 106 27.95 -6.43 11.67
C SER A 106 27.73 -5.33 10.61
N ASP A 107 27.68 -5.71 9.34
CA ASP A 107 27.74 -4.75 8.24
C ASP A 107 26.50 -4.78 7.34
N SER A 108 25.58 -5.76 7.47
CA SER A 108 24.47 -5.93 6.53
C SER A 108 23.11 -5.44 7.03
N GLY A 109 22.95 -5.16 8.32
CA GLY A 109 21.67 -4.91 8.96
C GLY A 109 20.90 -6.20 9.26
N GLU A 110 19.70 -6.06 9.84
CA GLU A 110 18.83 -7.14 10.30
C GLU A 110 17.37 -6.81 10.03
N PHE A 111 16.53 -7.82 9.79
CA PHE A 111 15.08 -7.72 9.61
C PHE A 111 14.68 -6.75 8.49
N PRO A 112 14.82 -7.13 7.22
CA PRO A 112 14.33 -6.32 6.11
C PRO A 112 12.79 -6.40 6.02
N GLU A 113 12.11 -5.43 6.62
CA GLU A 113 10.65 -5.36 6.70
C GLU A 113 10.00 -4.48 5.61
N SER A 114 10.79 -3.79 4.80
CA SER A 114 10.29 -2.98 3.69
C SER A 114 10.31 -3.73 2.36
N ALA A 115 9.38 -3.38 1.47
CA ALA A 115 9.43 -3.84 0.09
C ALA A 115 10.68 -3.27 -0.61
N VAL A 116 11.39 -4.10 -1.36
CA VAL A 116 12.52 -3.62 -2.16
C VAL A 116 12.04 -2.76 -3.32
N THR A 117 12.79 -1.72 -3.64
CA THR A 117 12.58 -0.87 -4.82
C THR A 117 13.61 -1.22 -5.90
N ILE A 118 13.15 -1.40 -7.15
CA ILE A 118 14.03 -1.66 -8.28
C ILE A 118 14.62 -0.33 -8.76
N GLY A 119 15.91 -0.19 -8.61
CA GLY A 119 16.64 0.97 -9.08
C GLY A 119 17.28 0.78 -10.45
N PRO A 120 18.19 1.69 -10.82
CA PRO A 120 18.96 1.61 -12.06
C PRO A 120 19.69 0.26 -12.20
N ASN A 121 19.82 -0.21 -13.45
CA ASN A 121 20.52 -1.47 -13.78
C ASN A 121 19.93 -2.75 -13.16
N GLY A 122 18.73 -2.69 -12.60
CA GLY A 122 18.08 -3.82 -11.96
C GLY A 122 18.64 -4.17 -10.58
N SER A 123 19.39 -3.27 -9.95
CA SER A 123 19.74 -3.37 -8.52
C SER A 123 18.49 -3.17 -7.66
N LEU A 124 18.46 -3.84 -6.52
CA LEU A 124 17.40 -3.69 -5.52
C LEU A 124 17.89 -2.80 -4.38
N TYR A 125 16.99 -1.99 -3.86
CA TYR A 125 17.24 -1.12 -2.72
C TYR A 125 16.19 -1.39 -1.67
N GLY A 126 16.60 -1.45 -0.42
CA GLY A 126 15.72 -1.70 0.71
C GLY A 126 16.30 -1.18 2.01
N THR A 127 15.55 -1.35 3.07
CA THR A 127 15.94 -0.96 4.43
C THR A 127 15.84 -2.15 5.37
N THR A 128 16.66 -2.14 6.42
CA THR A 128 16.53 -3.04 7.57
C THR A 128 16.15 -2.22 8.80
N ILE A 129 15.41 -2.79 9.74
CA ILE A 129 14.99 -2.06 10.93
C ILE A 129 16.05 -2.03 12.02
N SER A 130 16.97 -2.98 12.00
CA SER A 130 18.04 -3.17 12.99
C SER A 130 19.37 -3.42 12.31
N GLY A 131 20.45 -3.46 13.10
CA GLY A 131 21.81 -3.73 12.64
C GLY A 131 22.48 -2.51 12.06
N GLY A 132 23.61 -2.73 11.37
CA GLY A 132 24.52 -1.73 10.85
C GLY A 132 25.88 -1.74 11.56
N THR A 133 26.86 -0.99 11.02
CA THR A 133 28.28 -1.01 11.48
C THR A 133 28.51 -0.38 12.85
N GLY A 134 27.50 0.28 13.40
CA GLY A 134 27.59 1.00 14.69
C GLY A 134 27.03 0.19 15.86
N SER A 135 27.28 0.68 17.08
CA SER A 135 26.64 0.19 18.30
C SER A 135 25.19 0.66 18.44
N THR A 136 24.59 1.17 17.38
CA THR A 136 23.34 1.94 17.42
C THR A 136 22.11 1.09 17.15
N ASP A 137 22.27 -0.02 16.43
CA ASP A 137 21.21 -0.98 16.11
C ASP A 137 19.93 -0.29 15.58
N ALA A 138 20.11 0.65 14.65
CA ALA A 138 19.06 1.57 14.19
C ALA A 138 18.63 1.35 12.73
N GLY A 139 19.15 0.30 12.12
CA GLY A 139 18.83 -0.11 10.76
C GLY A 139 19.75 0.49 9.69
N THR A 140 19.61 -0.05 8.49
CA THR A 140 20.43 0.33 7.34
C THR A 140 19.59 0.61 6.11
N LEU A 141 20.17 1.35 5.15
CA LEU A 141 19.71 1.36 3.77
C LEU A 141 20.74 0.62 2.91
N PHE A 142 20.31 -0.41 2.23
CA PHE A 142 21.18 -1.26 1.41
C PHE A 142 20.87 -1.21 -0.07
N ASN A 143 21.89 -1.53 -0.88
CA ASN A 143 21.78 -1.86 -2.28
C ASN A 143 22.19 -3.31 -2.50
N LEU A 144 21.38 -4.05 -3.24
CA LEU A 144 21.69 -5.41 -3.66
C LEU A 144 21.88 -5.44 -5.18
N THR A 145 23.12 -5.63 -5.61
CA THR A 145 23.52 -5.55 -7.01
C THR A 145 23.54 -6.94 -7.65
N PRO A 146 22.89 -7.12 -8.83
CA PRO A 146 22.94 -8.38 -9.55
C PRO A 146 24.37 -8.66 -10.08
N PRO A 147 24.74 -9.95 -10.22
CA PRO A 147 26.02 -10.31 -10.80
C PRO A 147 26.19 -9.76 -12.22
N ALA A 148 27.41 -9.40 -12.60
CA ALA A 148 27.74 -8.88 -13.92
C ALA A 148 27.23 -9.82 -15.03
N ARG A 149 26.80 -9.27 -16.19
CA ARG A 149 26.23 -10.04 -17.30
C ARG A 149 27.13 -11.20 -17.75
N ALA A 150 28.46 -11.02 -17.70
CA ALA A 150 29.44 -12.06 -18.04
C ALA A 150 29.45 -13.24 -17.05
N GLN A 151 28.98 -13.03 -15.83
CA GLN A 151 28.92 -14.04 -14.75
C GLN A 151 27.55 -14.68 -14.59
N ARG A 152 26.54 -14.24 -15.33
CA ARG A 152 25.14 -14.77 -15.21
C ARG A 152 24.99 -16.24 -15.63
N ASN A 153 25.97 -16.80 -16.30
CA ASN A 153 26.03 -18.24 -16.64
C ASN A 153 26.68 -19.09 -15.53
N VAL A 154 27.23 -18.46 -14.52
CA VAL A 154 27.72 -19.06 -13.28
C VAL A 154 26.74 -18.63 -12.18
N ILE A 155 26.47 -19.48 -11.20
CA ILE A 155 25.69 -19.14 -10.01
C ILE A 155 26.54 -18.13 -9.19
N ALA A 156 26.56 -16.88 -9.63
CA ALA A 156 27.25 -15.81 -8.90
C ALA A 156 26.24 -15.16 -7.95
N PRO A 157 26.60 -14.97 -6.68
CA PRO A 157 25.73 -14.34 -5.70
C PRO A 157 25.49 -12.87 -6.05
N TRP A 158 24.37 -12.35 -5.61
CA TRP A 158 24.14 -10.92 -5.55
C TRP A 158 25.04 -10.32 -4.47
N THR A 159 25.42 -9.06 -4.65
CA THR A 159 26.32 -8.37 -3.71
C THR A 159 25.53 -7.31 -2.97
N LEU A 160 25.48 -7.41 -1.64
CA LEU A 160 24.92 -6.38 -0.78
C LEU A 160 25.98 -5.31 -0.50
N THR A 161 25.56 -4.06 -0.51
CA THR A 161 26.34 -2.89 -0.08
C THR A 161 25.44 -2.02 0.78
N VAL A 162 25.85 -1.71 2.00
CA VAL A 162 25.17 -0.72 2.83
C VAL A 162 25.55 0.66 2.30
N LEU A 163 24.53 1.47 2.04
CA LEU A 163 24.67 2.83 1.54
C LEU A 163 24.59 3.87 2.65
N HIS A 164 23.89 3.52 3.74
CA HIS A 164 23.76 4.36 4.92
C HIS A 164 23.45 3.50 6.15
N ASP A 165 24.13 3.77 7.25
CA ASP A 165 23.84 3.26 8.59
C ASP A 165 23.12 4.35 9.37
N PHE A 166 21.88 4.10 9.77
CA PHE A 166 21.11 5.08 10.51
C PHE A 166 21.63 5.25 11.95
N GLY A 167 21.49 6.48 12.45
CA GLY A 167 21.94 6.85 13.80
C GLY A 167 21.03 6.31 14.92
N PRO A 168 21.45 6.44 16.19
CA PRO A 168 20.66 5.95 17.30
C PRO A 168 19.36 6.76 17.45
N PRO A 169 18.29 6.12 17.97
CA PRO A 169 17.11 6.84 18.40
C PRO A 169 17.48 8.03 19.28
N GLY A 170 16.86 9.22 19.06
CA GLY A 170 17.20 10.46 19.74
C GLY A 170 18.43 11.19 19.20
N GLY A 171 19.17 10.60 18.25
CA GLY A 171 20.21 11.26 17.47
C GLY A 171 19.66 12.27 16.47
N SER A 172 20.55 13.05 15.84
CA SER A 172 20.19 14.00 14.78
C SER A 172 19.87 13.34 13.45
N ASP A 173 20.35 12.14 13.23
CA ASP A 173 20.08 11.26 12.11
C ASP A 173 18.68 10.59 12.26
N GLY A 174 18.19 9.95 11.19
CA GLY A 174 17.05 9.06 11.27
C GLY A 174 17.38 7.76 11.99
N ALA A 175 16.33 7.04 12.43
CA ALA A 175 16.44 5.71 13.01
C ALA A 175 15.22 4.87 12.68
N LEU A 176 15.38 3.55 12.58
CA LEU A 176 14.31 2.59 12.28
C LEU A 176 13.55 2.96 10.99
N PRO A 177 14.12 2.73 9.80
CA PRO A 177 13.45 2.98 8.52
C PRO A 177 12.45 1.85 8.20
N ALA A 178 11.58 1.50 9.18
CA ALA A 178 10.59 0.45 9.08
C ALA A 178 9.54 0.79 8.01
N TYR A 179 9.12 -0.21 7.25
CA TYR A 179 8.07 -0.15 6.22
C TYR A 179 8.26 0.93 5.14
N SER A 180 9.38 1.66 5.16
CA SER A 180 9.67 2.76 4.25
C SER A 180 9.90 2.27 2.83
N VAL A 181 8.94 2.49 1.95
CA VAL A 181 9.16 2.26 0.51
C VAL A 181 10.01 3.39 -0.04
N LEU A 182 11.15 3.04 -0.64
CA LEU A 182 12.07 3.99 -1.21
C LEU A 182 11.60 4.48 -2.58
N VAL A 183 11.81 5.77 -2.88
CA VAL A 183 11.53 6.33 -4.20
C VAL A 183 12.76 7.05 -4.75
N PHE A 184 12.90 7.04 -6.09
CA PHE A 184 14.00 7.68 -6.80
C PHE A 184 13.53 8.95 -7.51
N ASP A 185 14.37 9.97 -7.51
CA ASP A 185 14.23 11.05 -8.49
C ASP A 185 14.99 10.74 -9.80
N SER A 186 14.85 11.61 -10.79
CA SER A 186 15.51 11.44 -12.10
C SER A 186 17.04 11.58 -12.05
N ALA A 187 17.59 12.12 -10.98
CA ALA A 187 19.05 12.24 -10.76
C ALA A 187 19.62 11.00 -10.06
N GLY A 188 18.77 10.05 -9.65
CA GLY A 188 19.16 8.83 -8.95
C GLY A 188 19.32 9.01 -7.44
N ASN A 189 18.84 10.12 -6.87
CA ASN A 189 18.74 10.25 -5.42
C ASN A 189 17.63 9.35 -4.88
N ILE A 190 17.82 8.84 -3.67
CA ILE A 190 16.87 7.98 -2.94
C ILE A 190 16.20 8.81 -1.86
N TYR A 191 14.89 8.62 -1.69
CA TYR A 191 14.10 9.28 -0.64
C TYR A 191 13.34 8.22 0.15
N GLY A 192 13.24 8.44 1.46
CA GLY A 192 12.54 7.57 2.39
C GLY A 192 12.21 8.27 3.69
N THR A 193 11.71 7.50 4.63
CA THR A 193 11.33 7.96 5.97
C THR A 193 11.96 7.08 7.05
N THR A 194 12.11 7.63 8.24
CA THR A 194 12.47 6.87 9.45
C THR A 194 11.43 7.12 10.52
N SER A 195 11.06 6.07 11.26
CA SER A 195 10.04 6.18 12.31
C SER A 195 10.52 6.99 13.51
N TRP A 196 11.83 6.94 13.78
CA TRP A 196 12.50 7.60 14.91
C TRP A 196 13.70 8.44 14.44
N GLY A 197 14.42 9.04 15.40
CA GLY A 197 15.55 9.91 15.09
C GLY A 197 15.12 11.35 14.81
N GLY A 198 16.04 12.17 14.33
CA GLY A 198 15.81 13.60 14.10
C GLY A 198 15.84 14.45 15.36
N GLY A 199 16.48 13.98 16.45
CA GLY A 199 16.65 14.69 17.73
C GLY A 199 15.88 14.07 18.90
N ASN A 200 15.87 14.77 20.04
CA ASN A 200 15.37 14.22 21.32
C ASN A 200 13.84 14.40 21.52
N GLY A 201 13.06 14.63 20.46
CA GLY A 201 11.60 14.70 20.55
C GLY A 201 10.93 13.36 20.90
N CYS A 202 9.60 13.35 21.05
CA CYS A 202 8.77 12.15 21.17
C CYS A 202 9.28 11.13 22.21
N GLY A 203 9.49 11.60 23.45
CA GLY A 203 9.93 10.74 24.56
C GLY A 203 11.42 10.39 24.57
N GLY A 204 12.24 11.09 23.80
CA GLY A 204 13.70 10.89 23.77
C GLY A 204 14.19 10.05 22.59
N ASN A 205 13.31 9.46 21.78
CA ASN A 205 13.68 8.61 20.64
C ASN A 205 13.76 9.39 19.31
N GLY A 206 13.33 10.66 19.30
CA GLY A 206 13.07 11.42 18.08
C GLY A 206 11.69 11.12 17.49
N CYS A 207 11.25 12.00 16.61
CA CYS A 207 9.89 11.92 16.06
C CYS A 207 9.86 11.40 14.59
N GLY A 208 11.02 10.99 14.08
CA GLY A 208 11.19 10.52 12.71
C GLY A 208 11.56 11.62 11.73
N THR A 209 12.02 11.19 10.56
CA THR A 209 12.54 12.07 9.52
C THR A 209 12.04 11.70 8.14
N VAL A 210 12.12 12.66 7.20
CA VAL A 210 12.17 12.40 5.77
C VAL A 210 13.59 12.69 5.32
N PHE A 211 14.22 11.73 4.69
CA PHE A 211 15.61 11.82 4.26
C PHE A 211 15.76 11.72 2.73
N LYS A 212 16.93 12.15 2.28
CA LYS A 212 17.42 12.01 0.91
C LYS A 212 18.84 11.47 0.94
N LEU A 213 19.12 10.38 0.22
CA LEU A 213 20.46 9.94 -0.09
C LEU A 213 20.84 10.38 -1.51
N THR A 214 22.00 11.04 -1.62
CA THR A 214 22.57 11.50 -2.90
C THR A 214 23.82 10.69 -3.21
N PRO A 215 23.93 10.06 -4.41
CA PRO A 215 25.14 9.37 -4.81
C PRO A 215 26.28 10.36 -5.03
N THR A 216 27.44 10.04 -4.50
CA THR A 216 28.70 10.77 -4.69
C THR A 216 29.74 9.86 -5.35
N GLU A 217 30.97 10.34 -5.62
CA GLU A 217 32.04 9.49 -6.17
C GLU A 217 32.45 8.40 -5.16
N GLY A 218 31.81 7.23 -5.27
CA GLY A 218 32.14 6.04 -4.47
C GLY A 218 31.43 5.91 -3.11
N ASP A 219 30.51 6.84 -2.81
CA ASP A 219 29.79 6.87 -1.53
C ASP A 219 28.40 7.47 -1.68
N TRP A 220 27.65 7.56 -0.59
CA TRP A 220 26.33 8.21 -0.51
C TRP A 220 26.32 9.22 0.62
N THR A 221 25.67 10.35 0.37
CA THR A 221 25.51 11.41 1.38
C THR A 221 24.05 11.55 1.74
N GLU A 222 23.74 11.40 3.03
CA GLU A 222 22.41 11.65 3.55
C GLU A 222 22.20 13.16 3.77
N THR A 223 20.95 13.57 3.58
CA THR A 223 20.43 14.88 3.94
C THR A 223 19.06 14.70 4.55
N ILE A 224 18.86 15.12 5.78
CA ILE A 224 17.54 15.22 6.39
C ILE A 224 16.78 16.38 5.75
N LEU A 225 15.68 16.07 5.08
CA LEU A 225 14.81 17.05 4.43
C LEU A 225 13.85 17.69 5.41
N TYR A 226 13.34 16.87 6.33
CA TYR A 226 12.40 17.29 7.36
C TYR A 226 12.51 16.43 8.60
N THR A 227 12.39 17.05 9.77
CA THR A 227 12.33 16.40 11.08
C THR A 227 10.97 16.66 11.70
N PHE A 228 10.25 15.60 12.04
CA PHE A 228 8.98 15.71 12.74
C PHE A 228 9.20 16.14 14.20
N THR A 229 8.20 16.78 14.77
CA THR A 229 8.30 17.33 16.15
C THR A 229 7.23 16.80 17.09
N GLY A 230 6.32 15.95 16.61
CA GLY A 230 5.32 15.28 17.43
C GLY A 230 4.05 16.09 17.70
N GLY A 231 3.98 17.35 17.34
CA GLY A 231 2.79 18.17 17.52
C GLY A 231 1.74 17.96 16.41
N SER A 232 1.23 19.08 15.89
CA SER A 232 0.22 19.07 14.82
C SER A 232 0.72 18.50 13.49
N ASN A 233 2.04 18.42 13.27
CA ASN A 233 2.64 17.87 12.07
C ASN A 233 2.85 16.34 12.10
N GLY A 234 2.49 15.68 13.20
CA GLY A 234 2.62 14.23 13.36
C GLY A 234 4.00 13.77 13.80
N PHE A 235 4.16 12.46 13.94
CA PHE A 235 5.43 11.77 14.14
C PHE A 235 5.33 10.30 13.67
N SER A 236 6.47 9.62 13.58
CA SER A 236 6.58 8.25 13.08
C SER A 236 6.08 8.11 11.64
N PRO A 237 6.75 8.71 10.64
CA PRO A 237 6.44 8.50 9.24
C PRO A 237 6.99 7.14 8.79
N GLU A 238 6.10 6.16 8.58
CA GLU A 238 6.47 4.76 8.31
C GLU A 238 6.30 4.38 6.83
N GLY A 239 5.29 4.90 6.14
CA GLY A 239 4.89 4.45 4.81
C GLY A 239 5.77 4.91 3.63
N GLY A 240 6.86 5.64 3.90
CA GLY A 240 7.66 6.27 2.86
C GLY A 240 6.99 7.50 2.26
N VAL A 241 7.49 7.95 1.11
CA VAL A 241 6.99 9.13 0.41
C VAL A 241 6.76 8.86 -1.07
N ILE A 242 5.90 9.67 -1.71
CA ILE A 242 5.68 9.67 -3.16
C ILE A 242 5.86 11.09 -3.71
N PHE A 243 6.29 11.20 -4.99
CA PHE A 243 6.43 12.46 -5.69
C PHE A 243 5.17 12.86 -6.45
N ASP A 244 4.87 14.17 -6.49
CA ASP A 244 4.09 14.74 -7.58
C ASP A 244 5.01 15.19 -8.74
N SER A 245 4.40 15.63 -9.84
CA SER A 245 5.14 16.12 -11.02
C SER A 245 5.91 17.43 -10.80
N ALA A 246 5.63 18.16 -9.72
CA ALA A 246 6.33 19.38 -9.33
C ALA A 246 7.52 19.13 -8.39
N GLY A 247 7.73 17.86 -7.99
CA GLY A 247 8.81 17.46 -7.10
C GLY A 247 8.48 17.62 -5.61
N ASN A 248 7.21 17.83 -5.25
CA ASN A 248 6.79 17.76 -3.86
C ASN A 248 6.71 16.30 -3.40
N LEU A 249 6.96 16.07 -2.12
CA LEU A 249 6.83 14.76 -1.48
C LEU A 249 5.55 14.70 -0.64
N TYR A 250 4.89 13.55 -0.64
CA TYR A 250 3.68 13.30 0.15
C TYR A 250 3.84 12.00 0.92
N GLY A 251 3.38 11.98 2.16
CA GLY A 251 3.45 10.81 3.03
C GLY A 251 2.48 10.89 4.19
N THR A 252 2.54 9.88 5.03
CA THR A 252 1.75 9.75 6.26
C THR A 252 2.67 9.70 7.47
N ALA A 253 2.20 10.23 8.60
CA ALA A 253 2.80 10.03 9.90
C ALA A 253 1.78 9.30 10.78
N SER A 254 2.15 8.15 11.33
CA SER A 254 1.21 7.23 12.00
C SER A 254 0.64 7.76 13.31
N SER A 255 1.31 8.73 13.89
CA SER A 255 0.99 9.27 15.21
C SER A 255 1.07 10.80 15.24
N GLY A 256 0.70 11.42 16.37
CA GLY A 256 0.63 12.88 16.52
C GLY A 256 -0.69 13.46 16.01
N GLY A 257 -0.69 14.77 15.76
CA GLY A 257 -1.94 15.48 15.55
C GLY A 257 -2.69 15.73 16.87
N MET A 258 -3.90 16.29 16.78
CA MET A 258 -4.67 16.69 17.97
C MET A 258 -5.10 15.51 18.86
N TYR A 259 -5.36 14.35 18.26
CA TYR A 259 -5.86 13.14 18.94
C TYR A 259 -4.87 11.97 18.89
N ASN A 260 -3.63 12.26 18.52
CA ASN A 260 -2.59 11.23 18.35
C ASN A 260 -2.97 10.13 17.33
N CYS A 261 -3.74 10.50 16.33
CA CYS A 261 -4.23 9.60 15.27
C CYS A 261 -3.46 9.73 13.94
N GLY A 262 -2.45 10.58 13.91
CA GLY A 262 -1.59 10.74 12.75
C GLY A 262 -2.04 11.82 11.77
N THR A 263 -1.27 11.96 10.70
CA THR A 263 -1.44 13.02 9.70
C THR A 263 -1.15 12.54 8.28
N VAL A 264 -1.65 13.27 7.29
CA VAL A 264 -1.11 13.26 5.92
C VAL A 264 -0.37 14.58 5.71
N PHE A 265 0.86 14.49 5.23
CA PHE A 265 1.73 15.64 5.03
C PHE A 265 2.20 15.80 3.57
N LYS A 266 2.59 17.03 3.24
CA LYS A 266 3.28 17.41 2.02
C LYS A 266 4.57 18.12 2.36
N LEU A 267 5.67 17.79 1.70
CA LEU A 267 6.90 18.57 1.72
C LEU A 267 7.09 19.26 0.38
N THR A 268 7.29 20.57 0.40
CA THR A 268 7.52 21.38 -0.79
C THR A 268 8.96 21.86 -0.80
N PRO A 269 9.75 21.60 -1.86
CA PRO A 269 11.11 22.12 -1.97
C PRO A 269 11.10 23.63 -2.15
N THR A 270 12.01 24.31 -1.46
CA THR A 270 12.22 25.77 -1.56
C THR A 270 13.69 26.06 -1.83
N GLY A 271 14.02 27.32 -2.14
CA GLY A 271 15.42 27.70 -2.33
C GLY A 271 16.30 27.58 -1.08
N SER A 272 15.71 27.37 0.12
CA SER A 272 16.43 27.27 1.38
C SER A 272 16.21 25.94 2.14
N GLY A 273 15.55 24.96 1.54
CA GLY A 273 15.23 23.67 2.15
C GLY A 273 13.83 23.20 1.80
N TRP A 274 13.18 22.50 2.71
CA TRP A 274 11.83 21.95 2.54
C TRP A 274 10.86 22.54 3.55
N VAL A 275 9.63 22.75 3.13
CA VAL A 275 8.53 23.26 3.97
C VAL A 275 7.46 22.18 4.06
N GLU A 276 7.12 21.80 5.27
CA GLU A 276 6.03 20.88 5.55
C GLU A 276 4.70 21.62 5.59
N THR A 277 3.67 20.96 5.04
CA THR A 277 2.26 21.34 5.14
C THR A 277 1.45 20.12 5.51
N THR A 278 0.77 20.15 6.64
CA THR A 278 -0.18 19.13 7.03
C THR A 278 -1.44 19.25 6.18
N LEU A 279 -1.73 18.23 5.37
CA LEU A 279 -2.89 18.19 4.49
C LEU A 279 -4.16 17.72 5.20
N HIS A 280 -4.00 16.79 6.15
CA HIS A 280 -5.08 16.27 6.99
C HIS A 280 -4.56 15.84 8.36
N LEU A 281 -5.35 16.12 9.40
CA LEU A 281 -5.17 15.65 10.77
C LEU A 281 -6.26 14.62 11.04
N PHE A 282 -5.90 13.37 11.29
CA PHE A 282 -6.88 12.36 11.65
C PHE A 282 -7.42 12.61 13.05
N LEU A 283 -8.73 12.55 13.20
CA LEU A 283 -9.45 12.82 14.45
C LEU A 283 -9.95 11.53 15.12
N GLY A 284 -9.74 10.39 14.46
CA GLY A 284 -10.05 9.07 14.99
C GLY A 284 -11.55 8.82 15.14
N ASP A 285 -11.90 8.08 16.18
CA ASP A 285 -13.27 7.62 16.40
C ASP A 285 -14.29 8.73 16.67
N GLY A 286 -13.82 9.93 17.00
CA GLY A 286 -14.68 11.09 17.24
C GLY A 286 -15.47 11.56 16.01
N VAL A 287 -14.91 11.37 14.83
CA VAL A 287 -15.51 11.77 13.53
C VAL A 287 -15.54 10.64 12.50
N GLY A 288 -14.89 9.49 12.79
CA GLY A 288 -14.91 8.32 11.93
C GLY A 288 -14.00 8.44 10.70
N ASP A 289 -12.99 9.31 10.72
CA ASP A 289 -12.07 9.53 9.60
C ASP A 289 -10.87 8.60 9.56
N GLY A 290 -10.67 7.81 10.61
CA GLY A 290 -9.57 6.87 10.73
C GLY A 290 -8.51 7.29 11.73
N CYS A 291 -7.55 6.41 12.00
CA CYS A 291 -6.44 6.60 12.93
C CYS A 291 -5.27 5.69 12.56
N ILE A 292 -4.05 6.13 12.82
CA ILE A 292 -2.81 5.38 12.56
C ILE A 292 -2.63 5.06 11.06
N PRO A 293 -2.38 6.07 10.20
CA PRO A 293 -2.04 5.87 8.80
C PRO A 293 -0.58 5.42 8.67
N VAL A 294 -0.33 4.13 8.67
CA VAL A 294 1.03 3.53 8.56
C VAL A 294 1.48 3.32 7.13
N SER A 295 0.54 3.23 6.19
CA SER A 295 0.84 2.91 4.79
C SER A 295 1.25 4.12 3.96
N GLY A 296 1.95 3.85 2.85
CA GLY A 296 2.20 4.84 1.81
C GLY A 296 0.93 5.26 1.07
N LEU A 297 1.03 6.37 0.35
CA LEU A 297 -0.03 6.94 -0.47
C LEU A 297 0.11 6.54 -1.95
N ILE A 298 -0.98 6.67 -2.71
CA ILE A 298 -0.95 6.66 -4.18
C ILE A 298 -1.69 7.87 -4.73
N PHE A 299 -1.33 8.31 -5.94
CA PHE A 299 -2.09 9.30 -6.71
C PHE A 299 -3.00 8.64 -7.74
N ASP A 300 -4.15 9.25 -8.00
CA ASP A 300 -4.87 9.05 -9.26
C ASP A 300 -4.41 10.04 -10.35
N GLY A 301 -4.97 9.89 -11.56
CA GLY A 301 -4.67 10.78 -12.69
C GLY A 301 -5.18 12.22 -12.52
N SER A 302 -6.01 12.50 -11.52
CA SER A 302 -6.56 13.82 -11.19
C SER A 302 -5.80 14.54 -10.09
N GLY A 303 -4.84 13.85 -9.45
CA GLY A 303 -4.05 14.37 -8.36
C GLY A 303 -4.69 14.18 -6.97
N ASN A 304 -5.72 13.34 -6.86
CA ASN A 304 -6.23 12.90 -5.57
C ASN A 304 -5.29 11.89 -4.96
N LEU A 305 -5.16 11.91 -3.62
CA LEU A 305 -4.38 10.97 -2.85
C LEU A 305 -5.28 9.90 -2.24
N TYR A 306 -4.83 8.65 -2.27
CA TYR A 306 -5.50 7.52 -1.63
C TYR A 306 -4.56 6.87 -0.63
N GLY A 307 -5.11 6.46 0.51
CA GLY A 307 -4.37 5.80 1.57
C GLY A 307 -5.27 4.99 2.48
N THR A 308 -4.67 4.40 3.49
CA THR A 308 -5.36 3.58 4.49
C THR A 308 -5.02 4.04 5.91
N THR A 309 -5.91 3.77 6.85
CA THR A 309 -5.63 3.86 8.28
C THR A 309 -5.82 2.50 8.92
N TYR A 310 -4.95 2.16 9.87
CA TYR A 310 -4.98 0.86 10.54
C TYR A 310 -6.14 0.74 11.55
N ARG A 311 -6.58 1.87 12.13
CA ARG A 311 -7.66 1.93 13.14
C ARG A 311 -8.66 3.04 12.85
N GLY A 312 -9.70 3.10 13.66
CA GLY A 312 -10.75 4.10 13.57
C GLY A 312 -11.73 3.84 12.42
N GLY A 313 -12.48 4.85 12.05
CA GLY A 313 -13.42 4.81 10.92
C GLY A 313 -14.88 4.57 11.30
N VAL A 314 -15.20 4.20 12.54
CA VAL A 314 -16.58 4.01 13.01
C VAL A 314 -16.94 5.07 14.04
N LEU A 315 -18.05 5.80 13.83
CA LEU A 315 -18.52 6.82 14.76
C LEU A 315 -18.92 6.20 16.10
N GLY A 316 -18.32 6.67 17.19
CA GLY A 316 -18.78 6.41 18.56
C GLY A 316 -18.27 5.15 19.23
N GLY A 317 -17.16 4.55 18.80
CA GLY A 317 -16.59 3.39 19.49
C GLY A 317 -15.12 3.11 19.13
N ASP A 318 -14.39 2.55 20.10
CA ASP A 318 -12.97 2.14 19.97
C ASP A 318 -12.77 0.89 19.07
N ASN A 319 -13.76 0.54 18.25
CA ASN A 319 -13.83 -0.74 17.53
C ASN A 319 -13.72 -0.59 16.01
N GLY A 320 -13.29 0.56 15.49
CA GLY A 320 -13.01 0.75 14.07
C GLY A 320 -11.73 0.04 13.66
N ALA A 321 -11.82 -0.75 12.59
CA ALA A 321 -10.71 -1.51 12.05
C ALA A 321 -10.02 -0.79 10.88
N GLY A 322 -10.05 0.53 10.89
CA GLY A 322 -9.40 1.35 9.89
C GLY A 322 -10.28 1.75 8.72
N THR A 323 -9.70 2.53 7.82
CA THR A 323 -10.39 3.09 6.66
C THR A 323 -9.56 2.95 5.39
N VAL A 324 -10.25 3.02 4.24
CA VAL A 324 -9.67 3.47 2.98
C VAL A 324 -10.19 4.89 2.74
N PHE A 325 -9.30 5.83 2.48
CA PHE A 325 -9.66 7.23 2.29
C PHE A 325 -9.16 7.81 0.96
N GLU A 326 -9.81 8.87 0.51
CA GLU A 326 -9.41 9.76 -0.57
C GLU A 326 -9.21 11.18 -0.02
N LEU A 327 -8.11 11.83 -0.36
CA LEU A 327 -7.87 13.25 -0.14
C LEU A 327 -7.95 13.98 -1.49
N VAL A 328 -8.86 14.93 -1.59
CA VAL A 328 -9.15 15.71 -2.81
C VAL A 328 -8.62 17.12 -2.66
N PRO A 329 -7.70 17.59 -3.52
CA PRO A 329 -7.21 18.95 -3.48
C PRO A 329 -8.33 19.93 -3.87
N GLN A 330 -8.43 21.06 -3.15
CA GLN A 330 -9.40 22.11 -3.42
C GLN A 330 -8.75 23.31 -4.13
N PRO A 331 -9.53 24.11 -4.86
CA PRO A 331 -8.99 25.29 -5.58
C PRO A 331 -8.35 26.35 -4.67
N ASP A 332 -8.71 26.38 -3.40
CA ASP A 332 -8.14 27.31 -2.38
C ASP A 332 -6.84 26.78 -1.76
N GLY A 333 -6.36 25.62 -2.19
CA GLY A 333 -5.16 24.97 -1.68
C GLY A 333 -5.39 24.06 -0.45
N SER A 334 -6.61 24.01 0.07
CA SER A 334 -6.98 23.03 1.12
C SER A 334 -7.19 21.63 0.54
N TRP A 335 -7.34 20.64 1.41
CA TRP A 335 -7.64 19.26 1.03
C TRP A 335 -8.86 18.75 1.80
N THR A 336 -9.70 18.00 1.12
CA THR A 336 -10.92 17.40 1.72
C THR A 336 -10.77 15.90 1.76
N LEU A 337 -10.86 15.33 2.97
CA LEU A 337 -10.87 13.89 3.14
C LEU A 337 -12.27 13.34 2.89
N LYS A 338 -12.32 12.20 2.19
CA LYS A 338 -13.50 11.34 2.05
C LYS A 338 -13.12 9.93 2.51
N VAL A 339 -13.88 9.37 3.42
CA VAL A 339 -13.79 7.95 3.76
C VAL A 339 -14.53 7.18 2.69
N LEU A 340 -13.82 6.34 1.96
CA LEU A 340 -14.37 5.50 0.89
C LEU A 340 -14.98 4.23 1.48
N TRP A 341 -14.29 3.66 2.47
CA TRP A 341 -14.74 2.49 3.22
C TRP A 341 -14.22 2.55 4.66
N ALA A 342 -15.08 2.17 5.60
CA ALA A 342 -14.72 1.99 7.00
C ALA A 342 -14.93 0.52 7.38
N PHE A 343 -13.86 -0.13 7.83
CA PHE A 343 -13.93 -1.50 8.31
C PHE A 343 -14.55 -1.54 9.71
N THR A 344 -15.43 -2.51 9.96
CA THR A 344 -16.20 -2.61 11.20
C THR A 344 -15.66 -3.70 12.13
N SER A 345 -16.24 -3.83 13.31
CA SER A 345 -15.79 -4.69 14.43
C SER A 345 -15.64 -6.19 14.15
N GLY A 346 -16.09 -6.71 13.01
CA GLY A 346 -15.74 -8.06 12.55
C GLY A 346 -14.27 -8.22 12.17
N PHE A 347 -13.56 -7.09 12.05
CA PHE A 347 -12.13 -6.96 11.78
C PHE A 347 -11.38 -6.49 13.05
N ALA A 348 -11.81 -6.95 14.24
CA ALA A 348 -11.25 -6.48 15.50
C ALA A 348 -9.73 -6.59 15.55
N ASN A 349 -9.07 -5.44 15.76
CA ASN A 349 -7.63 -5.24 15.95
C ASN A 349 -6.73 -5.30 14.70
N GLY A 350 -7.24 -5.21 13.47
CA GLY A 350 -6.34 -5.20 12.33
C GLY A 350 -6.98 -4.72 11.02
N GLY A 351 -6.86 -3.44 10.74
CA GLY A 351 -7.22 -2.84 9.47
C GLY A 351 -6.15 -3.05 8.39
N PRO A 352 -6.26 -2.32 7.27
CA PRO A 352 -5.26 -2.34 6.22
C PRO A 352 -3.95 -1.70 6.70
N LEU A 353 -2.85 -2.44 6.59
CA LEU A 353 -1.49 -1.97 6.85
C LEU A 353 -0.75 -1.63 5.56
N GLY A 354 -1.05 -2.33 4.48
CA GLY A 354 -0.50 -2.04 3.15
C GLY A 354 -1.21 -0.87 2.47
N ARG A 355 -0.51 -0.23 1.54
CA ARG A 355 -1.14 0.75 0.65
C ARG A 355 -2.08 0.06 -0.33
N VAL A 356 -3.12 0.77 -0.76
CA VAL A 356 -3.99 0.30 -1.83
C VAL A 356 -3.30 0.38 -3.20
N THR A 357 -3.73 -0.46 -4.12
CA THR A 357 -3.35 -0.42 -5.54
C THR A 357 -4.59 -0.09 -6.36
N MET A 358 -4.44 0.73 -7.40
CA MET A 358 -5.55 1.17 -8.26
C MET A 358 -5.39 0.58 -9.67
N ASP A 359 -6.48 0.06 -10.23
CA ASP A 359 -6.53 -0.34 -11.63
C ASP A 359 -6.93 0.85 -12.55
N THR A 360 -6.94 0.59 -13.86
CA THR A 360 -7.30 1.60 -14.87
C THR A 360 -8.78 1.99 -14.86
N ALA A 361 -9.65 1.23 -14.21
CA ALA A 361 -11.06 1.55 -14.02
C ALA A 361 -11.32 2.37 -12.74
N GLY A 362 -10.31 2.53 -11.89
CA GLY A 362 -10.38 3.24 -10.62
C GLY A 362 -10.79 2.34 -9.45
N ASN A 363 -10.82 1.01 -9.63
CA ASN A 363 -11.02 0.10 -8.50
C ASN A 363 -9.77 0.08 -7.63
N LEU A 364 -9.97 -0.04 -6.32
CA LEU A 364 -8.89 -0.11 -5.33
C LEU A 364 -8.80 -1.52 -4.74
N TYR A 365 -7.59 -2.04 -4.68
CA TYR A 365 -7.28 -3.35 -4.11
C TYR A 365 -6.39 -3.20 -2.90
N GLY A 366 -6.63 -3.99 -1.87
CA GLY A 366 -5.83 -3.97 -0.65
C GLY A 366 -6.02 -5.23 0.19
N SER A 367 -5.33 -5.28 1.31
CA SER A 367 -5.46 -6.36 2.29
C SER A 367 -5.71 -5.80 3.69
N THR A 368 -6.33 -6.59 4.55
CA THR A 368 -6.50 -6.31 5.98
C THR A 368 -5.79 -7.38 6.80
N SER A 369 -5.03 -6.99 7.81
CA SER A 369 -4.24 -7.92 8.63
C SER A 369 -5.10 -8.80 9.55
N SER A 370 -6.36 -8.45 9.76
CA SER A 370 -7.34 -9.28 10.47
C SER A 370 -8.73 -9.10 9.87
N GLY A 371 -9.73 -9.78 10.42
CA GLY A 371 -11.09 -9.78 9.89
C GLY A 371 -11.27 -10.80 8.77
N GLY A 372 -12.19 -10.54 7.84
CA GLY A 372 -12.66 -11.56 6.92
C GLY A 372 -13.54 -12.60 7.64
N ALA A 373 -13.92 -13.65 6.93
CA ALA A 373 -14.83 -14.67 7.47
C ALA A 373 -14.23 -15.45 8.66
N TYR A 374 -12.90 -15.51 8.77
CA TYR A 374 -12.19 -16.32 9.75
C TYR A 374 -11.36 -15.51 10.75
N GLY A 375 -11.32 -14.17 10.61
CA GLY A 375 -10.56 -13.29 11.49
C GLY A 375 -9.07 -13.21 11.22
N LEU A 376 -8.58 -13.86 10.16
CA LEU A 376 -7.16 -14.02 9.83
C LEU A 376 -6.68 -13.10 8.69
N GLY A 377 -7.53 -12.14 8.29
CA GLY A 377 -7.28 -11.20 7.24
C GLY A 377 -8.01 -11.52 5.95
N ALA A 378 -8.05 -10.54 5.06
CA ALA A 378 -8.71 -10.65 3.77
C ALA A 378 -8.00 -9.83 2.69
N VAL A 379 -8.21 -10.21 1.43
CA VAL A 379 -7.93 -9.37 0.26
C VAL A 379 -9.26 -8.78 -0.22
N PHE A 380 -9.29 -7.49 -0.47
CA PHE A 380 -10.51 -6.79 -0.86
C PHE A 380 -10.37 -5.98 -2.14
N GLU A 381 -11.52 -5.72 -2.76
CA GLU A 381 -11.72 -4.75 -3.83
C GLU A 381 -12.73 -3.70 -3.38
N LEU A 382 -12.47 -2.43 -3.67
CA LEU A 382 -13.44 -1.35 -3.62
C LEU A 382 -13.71 -0.84 -5.03
N THR A 383 -14.97 -0.87 -5.44
CA THR A 383 -15.41 -0.42 -6.76
C THR A 383 -16.22 0.85 -6.65
N PRO A 384 -15.92 1.92 -7.43
CA PRO A 384 -16.75 3.12 -7.46
C PRO A 384 -18.16 2.81 -7.95
N SER A 385 -19.19 3.34 -7.28
CA SER A 385 -20.58 3.16 -7.63
C SER A 385 -21.38 4.47 -7.53
N SER A 386 -22.58 4.51 -8.09
CA SER A 386 -23.44 5.69 -8.03
C SER A 386 -23.89 6.07 -6.60
N GLY A 387 -23.77 5.16 -5.64
CA GLY A 387 -24.11 5.35 -4.23
C GLY A 387 -22.92 5.50 -3.29
N GLY A 388 -21.71 5.56 -3.82
CA GLY A 388 -20.45 5.55 -3.06
C GLY A 388 -19.52 4.45 -3.55
N TRP A 389 -18.90 3.73 -2.62
CA TRP A 389 -18.00 2.62 -2.93
C TRP A 389 -18.61 1.29 -2.51
N ALA A 390 -18.44 0.27 -3.32
CA ALA A 390 -18.87 -1.10 -3.03
C ALA A 390 -17.67 -1.94 -2.62
N TYR A 391 -17.80 -2.67 -1.51
CA TYR A 391 -16.77 -3.58 -1.01
C TYR A 391 -17.05 -5.01 -1.49
N THR A 392 -16.03 -5.69 -1.92
CA THR A 392 -16.03 -7.12 -2.24
C THR A 392 -14.84 -7.78 -1.55
N SER A 393 -15.08 -8.84 -0.76
CA SER A 393 -14.00 -9.72 -0.31
C SER A 393 -13.63 -10.63 -1.48
N LEU A 394 -12.36 -10.58 -1.88
CA LEU A 394 -11.82 -11.42 -2.94
C LEU A 394 -11.30 -12.75 -2.37
N HIS A 395 -10.76 -12.72 -1.15
CA HIS A 395 -10.31 -13.89 -0.41
C HIS A 395 -10.29 -13.61 1.09
N ASP A 396 -10.78 -14.56 1.88
CA ASP A 396 -10.71 -14.56 3.34
C ASP A 396 -9.74 -15.66 3.78
N PHE A 397 -8.63 -15.29 4.42
CA PHE A 397 -7.57 -16.23 4.83
C PHE A 397 -8.03 -17.17 5.94
N ILE A 398 -7.58 -18.43 5.87
CA ILE A 398 -7.94 -19.49 6.83
C ILE A 398 -6.73 -20.00 7.66
N GLY A 399 -5.55 -19.41 7.50
CA GLY A 399 -4.32 -19.79 8.17
C GLY A 399 -3.57 -20.91 7.43
N ASN A 400 -3.80 -22.14 7.79
CA ASN A 400 -3.19 -23.26 7.08
C ASN A 400 -4.24 -23.91 6.15
N PRO A 401 -3.97 -24.06 4.82
CA PRO A 401 -2.66 -23.88 4.15
C PRO A 401 -2.44 -22.53 3.45
N ASP A 402 -3.34 -21.56 3.52
CA ASP A 402 -3.37 -20.42 2.60
C ASP A 402 -2.75 -19.12 3.14
N GLY A 403 -2.39 -19.09 4.41
CA GLY A 403 -1.77 -17.94 5.07
C GLY A 403 -2.70 -17.21 6.02
N GLU A 404 -2.13 -16.24 6.74
CA GLU A 404 -2.81 -15.32 7.65
C GLU A 404 -2.04 -14.02 7.78
N ILE A 405 -2.70 -12.97 8.25
CA ILE A 405 -2.11 -11.65 8.51
C ILE A 405 -1.43 -11.07 7.23
N PRO A 406 -2.19 -10.82 6.15
CA PRO A 406 -1.63 -10.13 4.99
C PRO A 406 -1.40 -8.65 5.33
N MET A 407 -0.14 -8.23 5.41
CA MET A 407 0.27 -6.87 5.79
C MET A 407 0.78 -6.05 4.61
N GLY A 408 1.34 -6.71 3.60
CA GLY A 408 1.97 -6.08 2.46
C GLY A 408 1.01 -5.43 1.46
N ASN A 409 1.58 -4.68 0.54
CA ASN A 409 0.84 -4.11 -0.59
C ASN A 409 0.35 -5.22 -1.52
N VAL A 410 -0.85 -5.06 -2.05
CA VAL A 410 -1.34 -5.90 -3.16
C VAL A 410 -0.73 -5.39 -4.47
N LEU A 411 -0.11 -6.28 -5.22
CA LEU A 411 0.46 -6.00 -6.53
C LEU A 411 -0.55 -6.42 -7.61
N LEU A 412 -0.77 -5.57 -8.61
CA LEU A 412 -1.65 -5.84 -9.75
C LEU A 412 -0.80 -5.94 -11.04
N ASP A 413 -0.95 -7.03 -11.80
CA ASP A 413 -0.30 -7.18 -13.10
C ASP A 413 -1.18 -6.65 -14.25
N ALA A 414 -0.62 -6.65 -15.46
CA ALA A 414 -1.32 -6.17 -16.67
C ALA A 414 -2.50 -7.08 -17.11
N ASN A 415 -2.62 -8.29 -16.57
CA ASN A 415 -3.69 -9.23 -16.86
C ASN A 415 -4.82 -9.14 -15.84
N GLY A 416 -4.68 -8.32 -14.79
CA GLY A 416 -5.63 -8.20 -13.70
C GLY A 416 -5.40 -9.20 -12.57
N ASN A 417 -4.30 -9.96 -12.59
CA ASN A 417 -3.96 -10.84 -11.47
C ASN A 417 -3.44 -10.00 -10.29
N LEU A 418 -3.82 -10.42 -9.09
CA LEU A 418 -3.38 -9.81 -7.84
C LEU A 418 -2.39 -10.74 -7.15
N TYR A 419 -1.36 -10.15 -6.56
CA TYR A 419 -0.31 -10.87 -5.83
C TYR A 419 -0.02 -10.18 -4.52
N GLY A 420 0.36 -10.94 -3.51
CA GLY A 420 0.78 -10.40 -2.23
C GLY A 420 1.41 -11.45 -1.34
N THR A 421 1.62 -11.05 -0.10
CA THR A 421 2.23 -11.86 0.96
C THR A 421 1.27 -11.97 2.13
N ALA A 422 1.37 -13.04 2.90
CA ALA A 422 0.78 -13.17 4.22
C ALA A 422 1.88 -13.58 5.20
N GLU A 423 1.97 -12.86 6.33
CA GLU A 423 3.04 -12.99 7.32
C GLU A 423 3.14 -14.38 7.90
N GLY A 424 1.99 -14.93 8.30
CA GLY A 424 1.89 -16.22 8.98
C GLY A 424 1.09 -17.25 8.22
N GLY A 425 0.85 -18.38 8.86
CA GLY A 425 0.11 -19.49 8.28
C GLY A 425 0.84 -20.18 7.14
N GLY A 426 0.07 -20.73 6.19
CA GLY A 426 0.62 -21.56 5.13
C GLY A 426 1.01 -22.95 5.61
N GLN A 427 1.56 -23.77 4.70
CA GLN A 427 1.88 -25.17 4.99
C GLN A 427 2.86 -25.36 6.16
N TYR A 428 3.76 -24.41 6.40
CA TYR A 428 4.86 -24.50 7.37
C TYR A 428 4.77 -23.45 8.48
N ASP A 429 3.65 -22.72 8.56
CA ASP A 429 3.43 -21.64 9.53
C ASP A 429 4.55 -20.55 9.49
N SER A 430 4.96 -20.22 8.28
CA SER A 430 6.08 -19.30 8.01
C SER A 430 5.72 -18.23 6.98
N GLY A 431 4.43 -18.13 6.64
CA GLY A 431 3.91 -17.21 5.65
C GLY A 431 3.91 -17.76 4.23
N VAL A 432 3.27 -17.01 3.34
CA VAL A 432 3.09 -17.39 1.93
C VAL A 432 3.24 -16.20 0.99
N VAL A 433 3.51 -16.52 -0.29
CA VAL A 433 3.19 -15.65 -1.43
C VAL A 433 1.95 -16.21 -2.10
N TRP A 434 0.96 -15.37 -2.36
CA TRP A 434 -0.32 -15.76 -2.93
C TRP A 434 -0.61 -15.02 -4.25
N GLU A 435 -1.52 -15.59 -5.05
CA GLU A 435 -2.05 -15.07 -6.31
C GLU A 435 -3.57 -15.18 -6.33
N ILE A 436 -4.25 -14.16 -6.84
CA ILE A 436 -5.66 -14.21 -7.22
C ILE A 436 -5.76 -13.91 -8.70
N THR A 437 -6.32 -14.84 -9.47
CA THR A 437 -6.61 -14.66 -10.91
C THR A 437 -8.09 -14.36 -11.11
N PRO A 438 -8.44 -13.43 -12.05
CA PRO A 438 -9.82 -13.12 -12.38
C PRO A 438 -10.63 -14.30 -12.86
#